data_093b8d49b327292db6660e9c5cf11946
#
_entry.id   093b8d49b327292db6660e9c5cf11946
#
_cell.length_a   1.000
_cell.length_b   1.000
_cell.length_c   1.000
_cell.angle_alpha   90.00
_cell.angle_beta   90.00
_cell.angle_gamma   90.00
#
_symmetry.space_group_name_H-M   'P 1'
#
loop_
_entity.id
_entity.type
_entity.pdbx_description
1 polymer ?
#
loop_
_entity_poly.entity_id
_entity_poly.type
_entity_poly.pdbx_seq_one_letter_code
_entity_poly.pdbx_strand_id
1 'polypeptide(L)'
;MNVKGATPGSHTVTFADSLEPDKRAKPFGAAGLQLFCYIGDAATVDENEAQFVGIFTRNPVSVQFMPEDDGKMATYFARWSGKRGDVGNWSLPVSMRIAA
;
A
#
# COMPACT_ATOMS: atom_id res chain seq x y z
N MET A 1 -6.31 1.71 -4.99
CA MET A 1 -5.14 0.82 -4.73
C MET A 1 -5.58 -0.62 -4.90
N ASN A 2 -4.76 -1.40 -5.52
CA ASN A 2 -5.03 -2.82 -5.77
C ASN A 2 -3.83 -3.65 -5.28
N VAL A 3 -4.11 -4.79 -4.64
CA VAL A 3 -3.05 -5.65 -4.09
C VAL A 3 -3.24 -7.06 -4.63
N LYS A 4 -2.15 -7.67 -5.10
CA LYS A 4 -2.14 -9.04 -5.62
C LYS A 4 -0.99 -9.82 -5.02
N GLY A 5 -1.22 -11.11 -4.72
CA GLY A 5 -0.18 -12.04 -4.33
C GLY A 5 0.39 -12.73 -5.56
N ALA A 6 1.37 -12.10 -6.21
CA ALA A 6 1.91 -12.60 -7.48
C ALA A 6 2.85 -13.80 -7.30
N THR A 7 3.65 -13.81 -6.24
CA THR A 7 4.59 -14.89 -5.92
C THR A 7 4.58 -15.14 -4.42
N PRO A 8 4.92 -16.36 -3.97
CA PRO A 8 5.06 -16.61 -2.53
C PRO A 8 6.06 -15.64 -1.90
N GLY A 9 5.72 -15.09 -0.75
CA GLY A 9 6.57 -14.18 -0.02
C GLY A 9 6.50 -12.74 -0.45
N SER A 10 5.64 -12.39 -1.42
CA SER A 10 5.51 -11.00 -1.85
C SER A 10 4.09 -10.64 -2.27
N HIS A 11 3.77 -9.36 -2.13
CA HIS A 11 2.55 -8.76 -2.71
C HIS A 11 2.96 -7.70 -3.72
N THR A 12 2.15 -7.56 -4.76
CA THR A 12 2.29 -6.48 -5.74
C THR A 12 1.17 -5.47 -5.50
N VAL A 13 1.55 -4.23 -5.23
CA VAL A 13 0.62 -3.13 -4.98
C VAL A 13 0.62 -2.20 -6.17
N THR A 14 -0.56 -1.92 -6.71
CA THR A 14 -0.75 -0.92 -7.77
C THR A 14 -1.66 0.19 -7.26
N PHE A 15 -1.42 1.39 -7.73
CA PHE A 15 -2.21 2.56 -7.33
C PHE A 15 -2.48 3.44 -8.54
N ALA A 16 -3.55 4.26 -8.45
CA ALA A 16 -3.95 5.15 -9.52
C ALA A 16 -4.55 6.42 -8.92
N ASP A 17 -4.67 7.46 -9.75
CA ASP A 17 -5.43 8.64 -9.38
C ASP A 17 -6.90 8.23 -9.20
N SER A 18 -7.50 8.64 -8.09
CA SER A 18 -8.88 8.28 -7.77
C SER A 18 -9.90 8.87 -8.76
N LEU A 19 -9.54 9.96 -9.46
CA LEU A 19 -10.40 10.59 -10.46
C LEU A 19 -10.27 9.94 -11.83
N GLU A 20 -9.14 9.24 -12.09
CA GLU A 20 -8.86 8.57 -13.34
C GLU A 20 -8.24 7.19 -13.04
N PRO A 21 -9.07 6.23 -12.64
CA PRO A 21 -8.56 4.94 -12.14
C PRO A 21 -7.79 4.14 -13.20
N ASP A 22 -7.98 4.42 -14.47
CA ASP A 22 -7.24 3.76 -15.55
C ASP A 22 -5.83 4.32 -15.75
N LYS A 23 -5.55 5.48 -15.20
CA LYS A 23 -4.22 6.07 -15.27
C LYS A 23 -3.42 5.72 -14.03
N ARG A 24 -2.24 5.17 -14.24
CA ARG A 24 -1.33 4.77 -13.17
C ARG A 24 -0.31 5.86 -12.84
N ALA A 25 -0.72 7.12 -12.99
CA ALA A 25 0.10 8.26 -12.68
C ALA A 25 -0.33 8.88 -11.36
N LYS A 26 0.63 9.46 -10.64
CA LYS A 26 0.31 10.19 -9.41
C LYS A 26 -0.47 11.47 -9.75
N PRO A 27 -1.32 11.96 -8.82
CA PRO A 27 -2.04 13.22 -9.02
C PRO A 27 -1.10 14.40 -9.23
N PHE A 28 -1.60 15.41 -9.91
CA PHE A 28 -0.85 16.65 -10.13
C PHE A 28 -0.47 17.28 -8.78
N GLY A 29 0.80 17.65 -8.64
CA GLY A 29 1.32 18.25 -7.42
C GLY A 29 1.76 17.25 -6.36
N ALA A 30 1.50 15.96 -6.54
CA ALA A 30 1.95 14.94 -5.59
C ALA A 30 3.42 14.60 -5.83
N ALA A 31 4.19 14.44 -4.75
CA ALA A 31 5.57 13.98 -4.82
C ALA A 31 5.64 12.46 -4.90
N GLY A 32 4.72 11.75 -4.23
CA GLY A 32 4.68 10.30 -4.25
C GLY A 32 3.54 9.76 -3.41
N LEU A 33 3.43 8.44 -3.39
CA LEU A 33 2.47 7.72 -2.58
C LEU A 33 3.16 7.19 -1.33
N GLN A 34 2.68 7.58 -0.16
CA GLN A 34 3.13 6.98 1.10
C GLN A 34 2.34 5.69 1.31
N LEU A 35 3.05 4.58 1.44
CA LEU A 35 2.46 3.27 1.67
C LEU A 35 2.75 2.80 3.08
N PHE A 36 1.73 2.33 3.77
CA PHE A 36 1.81 1.75 5.11
C PHE A 36 1.21 0.36 5.10
N CYS A 37 1.71 -0.52 5.94
CA CYS A 37 1.24 -1.89 6.03
C CYS A 37 1.17 -2.35 7.47
N TYR A 38 0.06 -2.99 7.83
CA TYR A 38 -0.11 -3.68 9.10
C TYR A 38 -0.12 -5.19 8.83
N ILE A 39 0.66 -5.94 9.61
CA ILE A 39 0.71 -7.41 9.54
C ILE A 39 0.22 -7.97 10.86
N GLY A 40 -0.81 -8.80 10.83
CA GLY A 40 -1.39 -9.41 12.02
C GLY A 40 -2.29 -10.57 11.67
N ASP A 41 -2.92 -11.16 12.69
CA ASP A 41 -3.78 -12.33 12.51
C ASP A 41 -5.08 -11.98 11.80
N ALA A 42 -5.50 -10.73 11.87
CA ALA A 42 -6.71 -10.22 11.23
C ALA A 42 -6.45 -8.86 10.58
N ALA A 43 -7.28 -8.50 9.61
CA ALA A 43 -7.21 -7.17 8.99
C ALA A 43 -7.56 -6.08 10.02
N THR A 44 -6.98 -4.89 9.83
CA THR A 44 -7.30 -3.72 10.65
C THR A 44 -7.88 -2.61 9.78
N VAL A 45 -8.64 -1.72 10.42
CA VAL A 45 -9.12 -0.49 9.77
C VAL A 45 -8.44 0.75 10.37
N ASP A 46 -7.51 0.56 11.30
CA ASP A 46 -6.82 1.63 12.00
C ASP A 46 -5.44 1.85 11.38
N GLU A 47 -5.30 2.94 10.64
CA GLU A 47 -4.04 3.30 9.98
C GLU A 47 -2.91 3.59 10.97
N ASN A 48 -3.23 3.91 12.23
CA ASN A 48 -2.23 4.15 13.25
C ASN A 48 -1.49 2.87 13.68
N GLU A 49 -2.06 1.71 13.40
CA GLU A 49 -1.39 0.42 13.66
C GLU A 49 -0.40 0.06 12.56
N ALA A 50 -0.49 0.69 11.39
CA ALA A 50 0.33 0.35 10.25
C ALA A 50 1.71 0.97 10.35
N GLN A 51 2.70 0.26 9.81
CA GLN A 51 4.08 0.71 9.74
C GLN A 51 4.38 1.27 8.36
N PHE A 52 5.22 2.30 8.32
CA PHE A 52 5.63 2.94 7.08
C PHE A 52 6.46 1.97 6.23
N VAL A 53 6.05 1.75 4.99
CA VAL A 53 6.78 0.92 4.03
C VAL A 53 7.72 1.77 3.19
N GLY A 54 7.23 2.88 2.65
CA GLY A 54 8.03 3.76 1.82
C GLY A 54 7.18 4.75 1.05
N ILE A 55 7.88 5.60 0.28
CA ILE A 55 7.26 6.55 -0.64
C ILE A 55 7.57 6.08 -2.05
N PHE A 56 6.55 5.92 -2.89
CA PHE A 56 6.68 5.35 -4.21
C PHE A 56 6.12 6.31 -5.26
N THR A 57 6.83 6.42 -6.39
CA THR A 57 6.42 7.27 -7.50
C THR A 57 6.04 6.49 -8.74
N ARG A 58 6.23 5.17 -8.73
CA ARG A 58 6.00 4.29 -9.88
C ARG A 58 5.24 3.04 -9.48
N ASN A 59 4.48 2.52 -10.40
CA ASN A 59 3.81 1.22 -10.35
C ASN A 59 4.58 0.17 -11.13
N PRO A 60 4.48 -1.10 -10.73
CA PRO A 60 3.95 -1.60 -9.46
C PRO A 60 4.95 -1.49 -8.32
N VAL A 61 4.45 -1.62 -7.09
CA VAL A 61 5.29 -1.70 -5.90
C VAL A 61 5.31 -3.15 -5.41
N SER A 62 6.50 -3.68 -5.16
CA SER A 62 6.66 -5.02 -4.61
C SER A 62 6.95 -4.94 -3.12
N VAL A 63 6.14 -5.65 -2.32
CA VAL A 63 6.32 -5.72 -0.86
C VAL A 63 6.73 -7.15 -0.51
N GLN A 64 7.87 -7.30 0.16
CA GLN A 64 8.42 -8.59 0.54
C GLN A 64 8.07 -8.94 1.98
N PHE A 65 7.84 -10.22 2.26
CA PHE A 65 7.52 -10.72 3.59
C PHE A 65 8.51 -11.77 4.04
N MET A 66 8.62 -11.93 5.36
CA MET A 66 9.41 -12.99 5.96
C MET A 66 8.60 -14.29 6.00
N PRO A 67 9.27 -15.48 6.01
CA PRO A 67 8.55 -16.76 6.12
C PRO A 67 7.66 -16.86 7.36
N GLU A 68 8.03 -16.21 8.44
CA GLU A 68 7.25 -16.18 9.68
C GLU A 68 5.92 -15.43 9.57
N ASP A 69 5.75 -14.62 8.51
CA ASP A 69 4.51 -13.89 8.25
C ASP A 69 3.49 -14.71 7.47
N ASP A 70 3.84 -15.95 7.09
CA ASP A 70 2.95 -16.83 6.34
C ASP A 70 1.61 -17.03 7.08
N GLY A 71 0.53 -16.89 6.35
CA GLY A 71 -0.83 -17.05 6.89
C GLY A 71 -1.40 -15.82 7.58
N LYS A 72 -0.59 -14.79 7.83
CA LYS A 72 -1.07 -13.55 8.42
C LYS A 72 -1.76 -12.66 7.37
N MET A 73 -2.50 -11.67 7.83
CA MET A 73 -3.11 -10.67 6.97
C MET A 73 -2.25 -9.43 6.90
N ALA A 74 -2.01 -8.95 5.69
CA ALA A 74 -1.41 -7.65 5.45
C ALA A 74 -2.51 -6.68 5.08
N THR A 75 -2.61 -5.56 5.79
CA THR A 75 -3.57 -4.49 5.49
C THR A 75 -2.79 -3.26 5.07
N TYR A 76 -3.12 -2.75 3.90
CA TYR A 76 -2.42 -1.63 3.28
C TYR A 76 -3.23 -0.36 3.41
N PHE A 77 -2.52 0.72 3.77
CA PHE A 77 -3.05 2.08 3.79
C PHE A 77 -2.12 2.94 2.95
N ALA A 78 -2.69 3.84 2.17
CA ALA A 78 -1.90 4.72 1.33
C ALA A 78 -2.48 6.13 1.33
N ARG A 79 -1.62 7.12 1.13
CA ARG A 79 -2.02 8.50 0.94
C ARG A 79 -0.99 9.19 0.05
N TRP A 80 -1.45 10.16 -0.72
CA TRP A 80 -0.55 10.98 -1.51
C TRP A 80 0.19 11.98 -0.62
N SER A 81 1.47 12.20 -0.92
CA SER A 81 2.27 13.22 -0.26
C SER A 81 2.65 14.30 -1.26
N GLY A 82 2.60 15.55 -0.83
CA GLY A 82 3.02 16.69 -1.63
C GLY A 82 4.52 16.98 -1.48
N LYS A 83 5.04 17.84 -2.35
CA LYS A 83 6.45 18.22 -2.35
C LYS A 83 6.88 18.97 -1.09
N ARG A 84 5.93 19.55 -0.37
CA ARG A 84 6.20 20.33 0.85
C ARG A 84 5.92 19.55 2.13
N GLY A 85 5.71 18.22 2.01
CA GLY A 85 5.43 17.38 3.15
C GLY A 85 3.94 17.31 3.56
N ASP A 86 3.06 18.03 2.88
CA ASP A 86 1.63 17.91 3.08
C ASP A 86 1.15 16.53 2.60
N VAL A 87 0.08 16.03 3.19
CA VAL A 87 -0.45 14.71 2.87
C VAL A 87 -1.95 14.81 2.60
N GLY A 88 -2.42 13.95 1.69
CA GLY A 88 -3.84 13.82 1.40
C GLY A 88 -4.55 12.86 2.35
N ASN A 89 -5.80 12.58 2.04
CA ASN A 89 -6.60 11.65 2.81
C ASN A 89 -6.10 10.21 2.64
N TRP A 90 -6.31 9.38 3.65
CA TRP A 90 -6.04 7.96 3.55
C TRP A 90 -6.95 7.30 2.52
N SER A 91 -6.38 6.33 1.78
CA SER A 91 -7.17 5.43 0.96
C SER A 91 -8.01 4.50 1.84
N LEU A 92 -9.02 3.85 1.27
CA LEU A 92 -9.67 2.74 1.93
C LEU A 92 -8.64 1.63 2.15
N PRO A 93 -8.67 0.96 3.31
CA PRO A 93 -7.73 -0.14 3.55
C PRO A 93 -8.00 -1.31 2.62
N VAL A 94 -6.92 -1.95 2.17
CA VAL A 94 -6.97 -3.15 1.34
C VAL A 94 -6.18 -4.23 2.05
N SER A 95 -6.79 -5.38 2.24
CA SER A 95 -6.17 -6.49 2.97
C SER A 95 -5.98 -7.69 2.05
N MET A 96 -4.87 -8.40 2.26
CA MET A 96 -4.59 -9.65 1.56
C MET A 96 -3.80 -10.57 2.47
N ARG A 97 -4.12 -11.86 2.41
CA ARG A 97 -3.39 -12.88 3.18
C ARG A 97 -2.00 -13.08 2.59
N ILE A 98 -1.03 -13.25 3.47
CA ILE A 98 0.36 -13.49 3.08
C ILE A 98 0.57 -14.98 2.89
N ALA A 99 1.11 -15.35 1.72
CA ALA A 99 1.57 -16.69 1.43
C ALA A 99 3.10 -16.62 1.24
N ALA A 100 3.83 -17.01 2.23
CA ALA A 100 5.29 -16.93 2.20
C ALA A 100 5.93 -18.33 2.03
#